data_455574c2e13b0efeb8fef3b01c0ec835
#
_entry.id   455574c2e13b0efeb8fef3b01c0ec835
#
_cell.length_a   1.000
_cell.length_b   1.000
_cell.length_c   1.000
_cell.angle_alpha   90.00
_cell.angle_beta   90.00
_cell.angle_gamma   90.00
#
_symmetry.space_group_name_H-M   'P 1'
#
loop_
_entity.id
_entity.type
_entity.pdbx_description
1 polymer ?
#
loop_
_entity_poly.entity_id
_entity_poly.type
_entity_poly.pdbx_seq_one_letter_code
_entity_poly.pdbx_strand_id
1 'polypeptide(L)'
;IRIGNGDQFSSGFVDINPNSKIPSLLDNSNDQPLKIFESGSILLYLADKFKKFVPKSFGSRTECMNWLFWQMASAPYLGGGFGHFYAYAPEKLEYPINRFSMEVKRQLDVLDKLLSEKTFVCNEEYTIADIAIWSWYGALVLGRLYGAEEFLDVKSYKNVMRWAHLINERPAVKKGRMV
;
A
#
# COMPACT_ATOMS: atom_id res chain seq x y z
N ILE A 1 7.16 -16.77 -4.36
CA ILE A 1 8.36 -16.03 -4.82
C ILE A 1 9.19 -15.65 -3.61
N ARG A 2 10.43 -16.12 -3.59
CA ARG A 2 11.41 -15.80 -2.53
C ARG A 2 12.34 -14.71 -3.04
N ILE A 3 12.06 -13.47 -2.71
CA ILE A 3 12.82 -12.30 -3.18
C ILE A 3 14.30 -12.42 -2.82
N GLY A 4 14.62 -12.93 -1.62
CA GLY A 4 16.01 -13.14 -1.18
C GLY A 4 16.82 -14.14 -2.03
N ASN A 5 16.12 -15.03 -2.77
CA ASN A 5 16.76 -15.99 -3.68
C ASN A 5 16.83 -15.47 -5.13
N GLY A 6 16.28 -14.29 -5.41
CA GLY A 6 16.25 -13.75 -6.77
C GLY A 6 15.18 -14.36 -7.67
N ASP A 7 14.16 -15.09 -7.11
CA ASP A 7 13.11 -15.76 -7.90
C ASP A 7 12.36 -14.79 -8.82
N GLN A 8 12.27 -13.50 -8.46
CA GLN A 8 11.61 -12.45 -9.26
C GLN A 8 12.32 -12.17 -10.60
N PHE A 9 13.57 -12.62 -10.75
CA PHE A 9 14.34 -12.49 -11.99
C PHE A 9 14.30 -13.76 -12.84
N SER A 10 13.58 -14.80 -12.40
CA SER A 10 13.41 -16.03 -13.18
C SER A 10 12.53 -15.78 -14.42
N SER A 11 12.77 -16.57 -15.49
CA SER A 11 12.03 -16.43 -16.76
C SER A 11 10.52 -16.49 -16.58
N GLY A 12 10.00 -17.45 -15.79
CA GLY A 12 8.56 -17.60 -15.58
C GLY A 12 7.92 -16.41 -14.85
N PHE A 13 8.62 -15.73 -13.94
CA PHE A 13 8.11 -14.55 -13.28
C PHE A 13 8.22 -13.30 -14.16
N VAL A 14 9.35 -13.12 -14.85
CA VAL A 14 9.58 -11.99 -15.77
C VAL A 14 8.57 -11.99 -16.92
N ASP A 15 8.16 -13.17 -17.38
CA ASP A 15 7.12 -13.31 -18.41
C ASP A 15 5.75 -12.75 -17.97
N ILE A 16 5.49 -12.73 -16.66
CA ILE A 16 4.25 -12.14 -16.10
C ILE A 16 4.46 -10.67 -15.77
N ASN A 17 5.58 -10.33 -15.15
CA ASN A 17 5.92 -8.96 -14.77
C ASN A 17 7.34 -8.58 -15.25
N PRO A 18 7.46 -7.82 -16.34
CA PRO A 18 8.77 -7.40 -16.86
C PRO A 18 9.52 -6.46 -15.91
N ASN A 19 8.85 -5.87 -14.91
CA ASN A 19 9.47 -5.04 -13.88
C ASN A 19 10.14 -5.86 -12.76
N SER A 20 10.00 -7.19 -12.77
CA SER A 20 10.60 -8.10 -11.78
C SER A 20 10.28 -7.77 -10.33
N LYS A 21 9.09 -7.23 -10.05
CA LYS A 21 8.60 -6.87 -8.70
C LYS A 21 7.31 -7.58 -8.36
N ILE A 22 7.17 -7.97 -7.11
CA ILE A 22 5.90 -8.44 -6.55
C ILE A 22 5.02 -7.22 -6.19
N PRO A 23 3.68 -7.37 -6.24
CA PRO A 23 2.93 -8.56 -6.66
C PRO A 23 2.78 -8.68 -8.17
N SER A 24 2.50 -9.91 -8.62
CA SER A 24 2.02 -10.22 -9.97
C SER A 24 0.84 -11.20 -9.88
N LEU A 25 -0.09 -11.10 -10.82
CA LEU A 25 -1.26 -11.96 -10.91
C LEU A 25 -1.36 -12.58 -12.28
N LEU A 26 -1.53 -13.91 -12.33
CA LEU A 26 -1.91 -14.64 -13.53
C LEU A 26 -3.35 -15.14 -13.36
N ASP A 27 -4.27 -14.60 -14.16
CA ASP A 27 -5.66 -15.04 -14.15
C ASP A 27 -5.92 -16.07 -15.26
N ASN A 28 -6.15 -17.30 -14.85
CA ASN A 28 -6.41 -18.46 -15.73
C ASN A 28 -7.91 -18.74 -15.91
N SER A 29 -8.81 -17.83 -15.55
CA SER A 29 -10.26 -18.05 -15.64
C SER A 29 -10.82 -17.90 -17.06
N ASN A 30 -10.03 -17.46 -18.03
CA ASN A 30 -10.37 -17.35 -19.44
C ASN A 30 -9.53 -18.33 -20.27
N ASP A 31 -9.91 -18.55 -21.53
CA ASP A 31 -9.21 -19.44 -22.47
C ASP A 31 -7.73 -19.03 -22.66
N GLN A 32 -7.47 -17.75 -22.60
CA GLN A 32 -6.09 -17.24 -22.58
C GLN A 32 -5.79 -16.58 -21.23
N PRO A 33 -4.69 -16.97 -20.55
CA PRO A 33 -4.28 -16.38 -19.29
C PRO A 33 -4.00 -14.88 -19.40
N LEU A 34 -4.56 -14.10 -18.47
CA LEU A 34 -4.29 -12.67 -18.39
C LEU A 34 -3.20 -12.41 -17.37
N LYS A 35 -2.11 -11.78 -17.81
CA LYS A 35 -0.98 -11.37 -16.99
C LYS A 35 -1.20 -9.96 -16.48
N ILE A 36 -1.15 -9.75 -15.16
CA ILE A 36 -1.40 -8.45 -14.54
C ILE A 36 -0.29 -8.16 -13.53
N PHE A 37 0.28 -6.99 -13.61
CA PHE A 37 1.27 -6.50 -12.66
C PHE A 37 0.91 -5.06 -12.22
N GLU A 38 1.67 -4.47 -11.29
CA GLU A 38 1.36 -3.30 -10.49
C GLU A 38 0.19 -3.55 -9.51
N SER A 39 0.46 -3.36 -8.21
CA SER A 39 -0.52 -3.66 -7.16
C SER A 39 -1.83 -2.88 -7.31
N GLY A 40 -1.77 -1.62 -7.77
CA GLY A 40 -2.95 -0.82 -8.05
C GLY A 40 -3.78 -1.37 -9.21
N SER A 41 -3.12 -1.81 -10.29
CA SER A 41 -3.77 -2.45 -11.44
C SER A 41 -4.43 -3.76 -11.05
N ILE A 42 -3.76 -4.58 -10.25
CA ILE A 42 -4.31 -5.85 -9.72
C ILE A 42 -5.54 -5.59 -8.86
N LEU A 43 -5.49 -4.61 -7.96
CA LEU A 43 -6.62 -4.25 -7.10
C LEU A 43 -7.82 -3.78 -7.94
N LEU A 44 -7.60 -2.90 -8.91
CA LEU A 44 -8.65 -2.40 -9.79
C LEU A 44 -9.26 -3.53 -10.63
N TYR A 45 -8.42 -4.37 -11.22
CA TYR A 45 -8.87 -5.54 -11.98
C TYR A 45 -9.77 -6.47 -11.15
N LEU A 46 -9.33 -6.83 -9.93
CA LEU A 46 -10.10 -7.70 -9.05
C LEU A 46 -11.40 -7.03 -8.59
N ALA A 47 -11.37 -5.73 -8.29
CA ALA A 47 -12.55 -4.98 -7.91
C ALA A 47 -13.59 -4.94 -9.04
N ASP A 48 -13.16 -4.73 -10.28
CA ASP A 48 -14.04 -4.73 -11.45
C ASP A 48 -14.53 -6.15 -11.81
N LYS A 49 -13.68 -7.17 -11.68
CA LYS A 49 -14.05 -8.56 -11.92
C LYS A 49 -15.12 -9.05 -10.93
N PHE A 50 -14.95 -8.77 -9.65
CA PHE A 50 -15.86 -9.23 -8.59
C PHE A 50 -16.92 -8.21 -8.19
N LYS A 51 -16.92 -7.02 -8.78
CA LYS A 51 -17.86 -5.91 -8.48
C LYS A 51 -17.89 -5.54 -6.99
N LYS A 52 -16.70 -5.50 -6.35
CA LYS A 52 -16.54 -5.23 -4.92
C LYS A 52 -15.43 -4.21 -4.68
N PHE A 53 -15.55 -3.46 -3.57
CA PHE A 53 -14.53 -2.54 -3.08
C PHE A 53 -14.19 -1.37 -4.03
N VAL A 54 -15.05 -1.08 -4.98
CA VAL A 54 -14.97 0.13 -5.82
C VAL A 54 -16.36 0.73 -5.94
N PRO A 55 -16.51 2.04 -5.67
CA PRO A 55 -17.81 2.70 -5.78
C PRO A 55 -18.38 2.66 -7.20
N LYS A 56 -19.71 2.62 -7.32
CA LYS A 56 -20.39 2.57 -8.62
C LYS A 56 -20.62 3.95 -9.24
N SER A 57 -20.87 4.98 -8.40
CA SER A 57 -21.09 6.33 -8.91
C SER A 57 -19.81 6.92 -9.50
N PHE A 58 -19.93 7.69 -10.56
CA PHE A 58 -18.77 8.29 -11.24
C PHE A 58 -17.92 9.14 -10.29
N GLY A 59 -18.54 10.00 -9.48
CA GLY A 59 -17.82 10.87 -8.54
C GLY A 59 -17.07 10.10 -7.46
N SER A 60 -17.75 9.16 -6.78
CA SER A 60 -17.10 8.35 -5.73
C SER A 60 -16.02 7.41 -6.30
N ARG A 61 -16.24 6.88 -7.51
CA ARG A 61 -15.22 6.08 -8.20
C ARG A 61 -13.99 6.93 -8.53
N THR A 62 -14.18 8.16 -9.00
CA THR A 62 -13.08 9.09 -9.29
C THR A 62 -12.29 9.41 -8.01
N GLU A 63 -12.97 9.67 -6.89
CA GLU A 63 -12.31 9.87 -5.59
C GLU A 63 -11.48 8.63 -5.17
N CYS A 64 -12.04 7.44 -5.32
CA CYS A 64 -11.34 6.19 -5.04
C CYS A 64 -10.07 6.04 -5.91
N MET A 65 -10.15 6.39 -7.20
CA MET A 65 -9.00 6.36 -8.11
C MET A 65 -7.95 7.41 -7.72
N ASN A 66 -8.36 8.63 -7.33
CA ASN A 66 -7.42 9.64 -6.88
C ASN A 66 -6.56 9.12 -5.71
N TRP A 67 -7.18 8.48 -4.71
CA TRP A 67 -6.45 7.94 -3.56
C TRP A 67 -5.66 6.69 -3.89
N LEU A 68 -6.13 5.85 -4.80
CA LEU A 68 -5.37 4.70 -5.28
C LEU A 68 -4.09 5.16 -5.99
N PHE A 69 -4.19 6.11 -6.92
CA PHE A 69 -3.03 6.65 -7.63
C PHE A 69 -2.11 7.48 -6.73
N TRP A 70 -2.68 8.21 -5.75
CA TRP A 70 -1.88 8.88 -4.73
C TRP A 70 -0.98 7.87 -3.99
N GLN A 71 -1.53 6.72 -3.60
CA GLN A 71 -0.77 5.68 -2.92
C GLN A 71 0.32 5.10 -3.83
N MET A 72 0.02 4.79 -5.11
CA MET A 72 1.01 4.26 -6.06
C MET A 72 2.20 5.21 -6.24
N ALA A 73 1.95 6.52 -6.26
CA ALA A 73 2.99 7.52 -6.39
C ALA A 73 3.75 7.81 -5.09
N SER A 74 3.09 7.65 -3.94
CA SER A 74 3.62 8.06 -2.62
C SER A 74 4.34 6.94 -1.87
N ALA A 75 3.87 5.69 -1.97
CA ALA A 75 4.47 4.55 -1.28
C ALA A 75 5.96 4.31 -1.60
N PRO A 76 6.49 4.59 -2.81
CA PRO A 76 7.92 4.49 -3.07
C PRO A 76 8.79 5.37 -2.18
N TYR A 77 8.30 6.52 -1.74
CA TYR A 77 9.04 7.39 -0.79
C TYR A 77 9.12 6.74 0.60
N LEU A 78 8.06 6.07 1.03
CA LEU A 78 8.06 5.31 2.28
C LEU A 78 8.92 4.04 2.16
N GLY A 79 8.72 3.23 1.12
CA GLY A 79 9.41 1.94 0.96
C GLY A 79 10.85 2.07 0.47
N GLY A 80 11.01 2.54 -0.78
CA GLY A 80 12.31 2.66 -1.44
C GLY A 80 13.14 3.85 -0.96
N GLY A 81 12.50 4.90 -0.46
CA GLY A 81 13.16 6.05 0.13
C GLY A 81 13.44 5.84 1.61
N PHE A 82 12.50 6.19 2.47
CA PHE A 82 12.68 6.15 3.93
C PHE A 82 13.11 4.77 4.43
N GLY A 83 12.37 3.71 4.08
CA GLY A 83 12.64 2.35 4.56
C GLY A 83 14.02 1.86 4.17
N HIS A 84 14.49 2.17 2.95
CA HIS A 84 15.83 1.81 2.51
C HIS A 84 16.88 2.49 3.39
N PHE A 85 16.89 3.81 3.47
CA PHE A 85 17.95 4.55 4.18
C PHE A 85 17.87 4.40 5.70
N TYR A 86 16.66 4.29 6.26
CA TYR A 86 16.48 4.14 7.70
C TYR A 86 16.79 2.73 8.21
N ALA A 87 16.34 1.67 7.50
CA ALA A 87 16.43 0.29 7.98
C ALA A 87 17.46 -0.57 7.27
N TYR A 88 17.64 -0.44 5.95
CA TYR A 88 18.36 -1.43 5.13
C TYR A 88 19.70 -0.96 4.57
N ALA A 89 19.92 0.34 4.42
CA ALA A 89 21.17 0.85 3.89
C ALA A 89 22.36 0.42 4.77
N PRO A 90 23.49 -0.01 4.17
CA PRO A 90 24.68 -0.43 4.92
C PRO A 90 25.30 0.72 5.70
N GLU A 91 25.12 1.96 5.23
CA GLU A 91 25.60 3.18 5.88
C GLU A 91 24.42 4.04 6.32
N LYS A 92 24.49 4.61 7.52
CA LYS A 92 23.50 5.53 8.03
C LYS A 92 23.82 6.96 7.58
N LEU A 93 23.15 7.41 6.54
CA LEU A 93 23.29 8.74 5.99
C LEU A 93 22.17 9.63 6.51
N GLU A 94 22.51 10.64 7.30
CA GLU A 94 21.55 11.52 7.97
C GLU A 94 20.68 12.30 6.96
N TYR A 95 21.27 12.84 5.91
CA TYR A 95 20.55 13.66 4.94
C TYR A 95 19.39 12.93 4.25
N PRO A 96 19.58 11.77 3.59
CA PRO A 96 18.45 11.06 2.97
C PRO A 96 17.45 10.53 4.00
N ILE A 97 17.87 10.10 5.20
CA ILE A 97 16.96 9.69 6.27
C ILE A 97 16.05 10.87 6.62
N ASN A 98 16.59 12.05 6.88
CA ASN A 98 15.82 13.24 7.23
C ASN A 98 14.92 13.68 6.06
N ARG A 99 15.44 13.71 4.84
CA ARG A 99 14.67 14.13 3.65
C ARG A 99 13.46 13.22 3.41
N PHE A 100 13.64 11.91 3.49
CA PHE A 100 12.53 10.96 3.28
C PHE A 100 11.58 10.88 4.48
N SER A 101 12.07 11.03 5.71
CA SER A 101 11.19 11.09 6.88
C SER A 101 10.26 12.30 6.84
N MET A 102 10.74 13.46 6.39
CA MET A 102 9.89 14.64 6.18
C MET A 102 8.77 14.37 5.17
N GLU A 103 9.07 13.68 4.07
CA GLU A 103 8.06 13.32 3.08
C GLU A 103 7.05 12.31 3.63
N VAL A 104 7.50 11.28 4.37
CA VAL A 104 6.60 10.31 5.02
C VAL A 104 5.68 11.00 6.03
N LYS A 105 6.22 11.92 6.86
CA LYS A 105 5.42 12.71 7.81
C LYS A 105 4.39 13.56 7.09
N ARG A 106 4.77 14.24 6.00
CA ARG A 106 3.83 15.01 5.16
C ARG A 106 2.69 14.11 4.61
N GLN A 107 3.01 12.90 4.19
CA GLN A 107 2.01 11.95 3.69
C GLN A 107 1.09 11.46 4.82
N LEU A 108 1.61 11.21 6.01
CA LEU A 108 0.81 10.89 7.20
C LEU A 108 -0.09 12.07 7.61
N ASP A 109 0.39 13.31 7.56
CA ASP A 109 -0.43 14.51 7.80
C ASP A 109 -1.61 14.62 6.84
N VAL A 110 -1.40 14.34 5.54
CA VAL A 110 -2.46 14.33 4.53
C VAL A 110 -3.53 13.28 4.86
N LEU A 111 -3.10 12.07 5.23
CA LEU A 111 -4.02 10.99 5.61
C LEU A 111 -4.74 11.30 6.92
N ASP A 112 -4.03 11.80 7.92
CA ASP A 112 -4.63 12.09 9.24
C ASP A 112 -5.70 13.17 9.14
N LYS A 113 -5.43 14.22 8.37
CA LYS A 113 -6.41 15.27 8.08
C LYS A 113 -7.63 14.73 7.33
N LEU A 114 -7.44 13.91 6.30
CA LEU A 114 -8.54 13.28 5.58
C LEU A 114 -9.41 12.43 6.51
N LEU A 115 -8.78 11.58 7.30
CA LEU A 115 -9.44 10.62 8.18
C LEU A 115 -10.03 11.27 9.44
N SER A 116 -9.79 12.56 9.70
CA SER A 116 -10.47 13.29 10.78
C SER A 116 -11.97 13.45 10.53
N GLU A 117 -12.37 13.47 9.26
CA GLU A 117 -13.75 13.67 8.82
C GLU A 117 -14.39 12.40 8.21
N LYS A 118 -13.60 11.34 8.01
CA LYS A 118 -14.01 10.14 7.28
C LYS A 118 -13.68 8.86 8.05
N THR A 119 -14.55 7.86 7.93
CA THR A 119 -14.29 6.52 8.48
C THR A 119 -13.23 5.79 7.66
N PHE A 120 -13.37 5.81 6.34
CA PHE A 120 -12.43 5.28 5.36
C PHE A 120 -11.97 6.38 4.40
N VAL A 121 -10.95 6.10 3.61
CA VAL A 121 -10.37 7.06 2.67
C VAL A 121 -11.42 7.63 1.70
N CYS A 122 -12.39 6.80 1.28
CA CYS A 122 -13.50 7.19 0.42
C CYS A 122 -14.82 7.26 1.22
N ASN A 123 -14.89 8.09 2.25
CA ASN A 123 -16.03 8.30 3.16
C ASN A 123 -16.34 7.05 4.02
N GLU A 124 -17.55 6.51 3.95
CA GLU A 124 -18.00 5.38 4.76
C GLU A 124 -17.76 4.02 4.11
N GLU A 125 -17.33 3.99 2.85
CA GLU A 125 -17.09 2.75 2.11
C GLU A 125 -15.63 2.32 2.16
N TYR A 126 -15.38 1.09 2.61
CA TYR A 126 -14.08 0.43 2.49
C TYR A 126 -13.80 0.05 1.05
N THR A 127 -12.74 0.57 0.48
CA THR A 127 -12.41 0.47 -0.95
C THR A 127 -11.02 -0.08 -1.22
N ILE A 128 -10.69 -0.30 -2.51
CA ILE A 128 -9.33 -0.67 -2.94
C ILE A 128 -8.30 0.42 -2.60
N ALA A 129 -8.70 1.68 -2.44
CA ALA A 129 -7.83 2.73 -1.96
C ALA A 129 -7.37 2.46 -0.52
N ASP A 130 -8.30 2.06 0.38
CA ASP A 130 -7.96 1.67 1.74
C ASP A 130 -7.06 0.44 1.77
N ILE A 131 -7.32 -0.56 0.92
CA ILE A 131 -6.51 -1.78 0.83
C ILE A 131 -5.06 -1.42 0.46
N ALA A 132 -4.88 -0.59 -0.55
CA ALA A 132 -3.57 -0.17 -1.03
C ALA A 132 -2.82 0.66 0.03
N ILE A 133 -3.48 1.69 0.58
CA ILE A 133 -2.89 2.61 1.55
C ILE A 133 -2.55 1.88 2.86
N TRP A 134 -3.44 1.00 3.33
CA TRP A 134 -3.23 0.27 4.57
C TRP A 134 -2.02 -0.66 4.53
N SER A 135 -1.72 -1.25 3.38
CA SER A 135 -0.57 -2.15 3.21
C SER A 135 0.77 -1.48 3.54
N TRP A 136 0.86 -0.17 3.41
CA TRP A 136 2.05 0.63 3.72
C TRP A 136 1.87 1.48 4.97
N TYR A 137 0.95 2.44 4.95
CA TYR A 137 0.78 3.41 6.04
C TYR A 137 0.12 2.79 7.27
N GLY A 138 -0.84 1.89 7.08
CA GLY A 138 -1.42 1.13 8.17
C GLY A 138 -0.40 0.21 8.84
N ALA A 139 0.42 -0.49 8.04
CA ALA A 139 1.49 -1.33 8.56
C ALA A 139 2.55 -0.50 9.31
N LEU A 140 2.90 0.69 8.81
CA LEU A 140 3.84 1.60 9.45
C LEU A 140 3.36 2.04 10.83
N VAL A 141 2.15 2.61 10.92
CA VAL A 141 1.64 3.15 12.19
C VAL A 141 1.30 2.06 13.20
N LEU A 142 1.13 0.81 12.76
CA LEU A 142 0.96 -0.35 13.63
C LEU A 142 2.30 -0.98 14.06
N GLY A 143 3.43 -0.32 13.81
CA GLY A 143 4.76 -0.76 14.23
C GLY A 143 5.28 -2.02 13.51
N ARG A 144 4.85 -2.22 12.25
CA ARG A 144 5.21 -3.44 11.49
C ARG A 144 6.27 -3.20 10.41
N LEU A 145 6.62 -1.96 10.19
CA LEU A 145 7.61 -1.58 9.19
C LEU A 145 8.75 -0.82 9.85
N TYR A 146 9.97 -1.29 9.63
CA TYR A 146 11.23 -0.61 9.91
C TYR A 146 11.56 -0.35 11.39
N GLY A 147 10.66 -0.64 12.35
CA GLY A 147 10.84 -0.23 13.75
C GLY A 147 10.94 1.29 13.92
N ALA A 148 10.19 2.04 13.09
CA ALA A 148 10.33 3.49 12.94
C ALA A 148 9.20 4.29 13.61
N GLU A 149 8.32 3.63 14.34
CA GLU A 149 7.13 4.24 14.92
C GLU A 149 7.44 5.37 15.89
N GLU A 150 8.51 5.24 16.66
CA GLU A 150 8.94 6.27 17.61
C GLU A 150 9.64 7.42 16.89
N PHE A 151 10.53 7.11 15.93
CA PHE A 151 11.25 8.10 15.13
C PHE A 151 10.32 8.99 14.30
N LEU A 152 9.27 8.42 13.75
CA LEU A 152 8.26 9.13 12.97
C LEU A 152 7.15 9.75 13.83
N ASP A 153 7.13 9.46 15.13
CA ASP A 153 6.07 9.88 16.06
C ASP A 153 4.66 9.49 15.56
N VAL A 154 4.52 8.24 15.14
CA VAL A 154 3.26 7.77 14.50
C VAL A 154 2.04 7.88 15.43
N LYS A 155 2.26 7.91 16.75
CA LYS A 155 1.19 8.05 17.74
C LYS A 155 0.50 9.42 17.71
N SER A 156 1.13 10.45 17.13
CA SER A 156 0.51 11.76 16.94
C SER A 156 -0.60 11.75 15.89
N TYR A 157 -0.55 10.82 14.92
CA TYR A 157 -1.52 10.66 13.84
C TYR A 157 -2.72 9.81 14.27
N LYS A 158 -3.57 10.38 15.14
CA LYS A 158 -4.65 9.65 15.83
C LYS A 158 -5.71 9.08 14.90
N ASN A 159 -6.01 9.78 13.80
CA ASN A 159 -7.02 9.36 12.84
C ASN A 159 -6.50 8.23 11.95
N VAL A 160 -5.23 8.29 11.54
CA VAL A 160 -4.56 7.19 10.82
C VAL A 160 -4.47 5.96 11.73
N MET A 161 -4.12 6.12 13.00
CA MET A 161 -4.09 5.02 13.97
C MET A 161 -5.47 4.36 14.13
N ARG A 162 -6.53 5.16 14.34
CA ARG A 162 -7.92 4.66 14.41
C ARG A 162 -8.28 3.86 13.16
N TRP A 163 -8.06 4.42 11.98
CA TRP A 163 -8.33 3.79 10.70
C TRP A 163 -7.52 2.50 10.51
N ALA A 164 -6.24 2.52 10.85
CA ALA A 164 -5.38 1.35 10.73
C ALA A 164 -5.84 0.19 11.63
N HIS A 165 -6.24 0.48 12.86
CA HIS A 165 -6.81 -0.51 13.76
C HIS A 165 -8.16 -1.05 13.26
N LEU A 166 -9.06 -0.18 12.79
CA LEU A 166 -10.35 -0.59 12.23
C LEU A 166 -10.19 -1.59 11.08
N ILE A 167 -9.27 -1.33 10.15
CA ILE A 167 -9.00 -2.25 9.03
C ILE A 167 -8.31 -3.52 9.51
N ASN A 168 -7.40 -3.43 10.47
CA ASN A 168 -6.70 -4.58 11.03
C ASN A 168 -7.65 -5.63 11.62
N GLU A 169 -8.79 -5.19 12.16
CA GLU A 169 -9.77 -6.10 12.77
C GLU A 169 -10.62 -6.88 11.74
N ARG A 170 -10.57 -6.51 10.48
CA ARG A 170 -11.31 -7.22 9.42
C ARG A 170 -10.78 -8.67 9.27
N PRO A 171 -11.67 -9.69 9.29
CA PRO A 171 -11.23 -11.10 9.21
C PRO A 171 -10.38 -11.40 7.97
N ALA A 172 -10.74 -10.83 6.81
CA ALA A 172 -9.98 -11.00 5.57
C ALA A 172 -8.57 -10.40 5.64
N VAL A 173 -8.40 -9.26 6.34
CA VAL A 173 -7.10 -8.63 6.56
C VAL A 173 -6.25 -9.48 7.51
N LYS A 174 -6.83 -9.99 8.60
CA LYS A 174 -6.14 -10.91 9.52
C LYS A 174 -5.65 -12.16 8.78
N LYS A 175 -6.50 -12.76 7.92
CA LYS A 175 -6.14 -13.92 7.12
C LYS A 175 -5.06 -13.60 6.08
N GLY A 176 -5.20 -12.52 5.33
CA GLY A 176 -4.26 -12.13 4.27
C GLY A 176 -2.87 -11.77 4.79
N ARG A 177 -2.74 -11.43 6.07
CA ARG A 177 -1.44 -11.14 6.71
C ARG A 177 -0.65 -12.38 7.11
N MET A 178 -1.28 -13.55 7.09
CA MET A 178 -0.65 -14.84 7.46
C MET A 178 -0.03 -15.57 6.26
N VAL A 179 -0.12 -15.00 5.06
CA VAL A 179 0.31 -15.61 3.79
C VAL A 179 1.71 -15.11 3.39
#